data_84efdee56598395bd0d4f77c6e042be8
#
_entry.id   84efdee56598395bd0d4f77c6e042be8
#
_cell.length_a   1.000
_cell.length_b   1.000
_cell.length_c   1.000
_cell.angle_alpha   90.00
_cell.angle_beta   90.00
_cell.angle_gamma   90.00
#
_symmetry.space_group_name_H-M   'P 1'
#
loop_
_entity.id
_entity.type
_entity.pdbx_description
1 polymer ?
#
loop_
_entity_poly.entity_id
_entity_poly.type
_entity_poly.pdbx_seq_one_letter_code
_entity_poly.pdbx_strand_id
1 'polypeptide(L)'
;MPDGSALERRDNIRKTGAKCDIMEGLNYDDCVRLANKYAEEKGYIMVQDTAWEGYEEIPTWIIQGYSTLAMEAYDQLKEAGKKPTHIFLQAGVGSFATGVTGFFSDEYKGSEKPFIGLIEPEKANCNYLTAKINDGKIHNVEGEMNTIMAGLACGEPVTVGYPILKSYVDAFLSVPDSSAARGMRILGNPLGDDERVISGESGAATLGAISEILQREDLKDIKEKLQLDENSVILFISTEGDTDFEHYRKVVWDGYYTNEEKFEYKKIIR
;
A
#
# COMPACT_ATOMS: atom_id res chain seq x y z
N MET A 1 3.14 -15.42 11.31
CA MET A 1 3.18 -14.86 9.94
C MET A 1 2.39 -15.79 9.02
N PRO A 2 1.74 -15.30 7.97
CA PRO A 2 1.02 -16.13 7.01
C PRO A 2 1.94 -17.10 6.25
N ASP A 3 1.34 -18.12 5.65
CA ASP A 3 2.03 -19.03 4.74
C ASP A 3 2.66 -18.29 3.57
N GLY A 4 3.76 -18.81 3.03
CA GLY A 4 4.50 -18.16 1.94
C GLY A 4 5.32 -16.92 2.35
N SER A 5 5.32 -16.52 3.63
CA SER A 5 6.16 -15.42 4.11
C SER A 5 7.64 -15.73 3.95
N ALA A 6 8.44 -14.74 3.48
CA ALA A 6 9.88 -14.89 3.32
C ALA A 6 10.57 -15.25 4.66
N LEU A 7 11.45 -16.24 4.61
CA LEU A 7 12.20 -16.68 5.80
C LEU A 7 13.05 -15.56 6.40
N GLU A 8 13.58 -14.69 5.55
CA GLU A 8 14.37 -13.54 5.98
C GLU A 8 13.56 -12.59 6.87
N ARG A 9 12.30 -12.30 6.51
CA ARG A 9 11.38 -11.48 7.34
C ARG A 9 11.15 -12.11 8.71
N ARG A 10 10.90 -13.43 8.77
CA ARG A 10 10.78 -14.18 10.03
C ARG A 10 12.06 -14.08 10.87
N ASP A 11 13.21 -14.28 10.23
CA ASP A 11 14.49 -14.30 10.91
C ASP A 11 14.89 -12.91 11.41
N ASN A 12 14.53 -11.85 10.69
CA ASN A 12 14.71 -10.47 11.14
C ASN A 12 13.88 -10.15 12.39
N ILE A 13 12.65 -10.64 12.47
CA ILE A 13 11.84 -10.55 13.70
C ILE A 13 12.50 -11.33 14.84
N ARG A 14 12.96 -12.56 14.59
CA ARG A 14 13.63 -13.39 15.62
C ARG A 14 14.94 -12.77 16.13
N LYS A 15 15.68 -12.02 15.32
CA LYS A 15 16.89 -11.28 15.74
C LYS A 15 16.61 -10.23 16.83
N THR A 16 15.38 -9.74 16.93
CA THR A 16 14.98 -8.83 18.03
C THR A 16 14.72 -9.54 19.35
N GLY A 17 14.80 -10.88 19.39
CA GLY A 17 14.44 -11.71 20.53
C GLY A 17 12.97 -12.13 20.58
N ALA A 18 12.16 -11.72 19.63
CA ALA A 18 10.75 -12.10 19.54
C ALA A 18 10.57 -13.53 19.00
N LYS A 19 9.48 -14.19 19.40
CA LYS A 19 9.03 -15.43 18.78
C LYS A 19 8.30 -15.09 17.49
N CYS A 20 8.61 -15.79 16.42
CA CYS A 20 7.94 -15.62 15.13
C CYS A 20 7.85 -16.95 14.42
N ASP A 21 6.64 -17.38 14.06
CA ASP A 21 6.36 -18.61 13.35
C ASP A 21 5.56 -18.34 12.08
N ILE A 22 5.86 -19.10 11.02
CA ILE A 22 5.06 -19.12 9.78
C ILE A 22 4.00 -20.20 9.96
N MET A 23 2.75 -19.85 9.70
CA MET A 23 1.58 -20.70 9.91
C MET A 23 1.15 -21.28 8.56
N GLU A 24 1.45 -22.57 8.34
CA GLU A 24 1.10 -23.28 7.11
C GLU A 24 -0.42 -23.22 6.84
N GLY A 25 -0.79 -22.91 5.60
CA GLY A 25 -2.16 -22.86 5.13
C GLY A 25 -2.99 -21.66 5.63
N LEU A 26 -2.42 -20.75 6.43
CA LEU A 26 -3.12 -19.56 6.89
C LEU A 26 -2.71 -18.32 6.12
N ASN A 27 -3.70 -17.53 5.69
CA ASN A 27 -3.48 -16.19 5.15
C ASN A 27 -3.28 -15.16 6.28
N TYR A 28 -3.11 -13.87 5.89
CA TYR A 28 -2.89 -12.78 6.86
C TYR A 28 -4.06 -12.63 7.85
N ASP A 29 -5.28 -12.60 7.36
CA ASP A 29 -6.47 -12.38 8.19
C ASP A 29 -6.71 -13.55 9.16
N ASP A 30 -6.41 -14.80 8.74
CA ASP A 30 -6.42 -15.97 9.61
C ASP A 30 -5.37 -15.88 10.72
N CYS A 31 -4.17 -15.40 10.38
CA CYS A 31 -3.11 -15.17 11.38
C CYS A 31 -3.51 -14.09 12.39
N VAL A 32 -4.18 -13.02 11.98
CA VAL A 32 -4.72 -11.98 12.88
C VAL A 32 -5.73 -12.59 13.84
N ARG A 33 -6.70 -13.37 13.33
CA ARG A 33 -7.70 -14.06 14.17
C ARG A 33 -7.06 -15.04 15.17
N LEU A 34 -6.08 -15.82 14.73
CA LEU A 34 -5.34 -16.74 15.58
C LEU A 34 -4.55 -16.00 16.66
N ALA A 35 -3.87 -14.91 16.31
CA ALA A 35 -3.10 -14.10 17.25
C ALA A 35 -4.00 -13.45 18.31
N ASN A 36 -5.16 -12.93 17.90
CA ASN A 36 -6.14 -12.35 18.82
C ASN A 36 -6.65 -13.39 19.82
N LYS A 37 -7.06 -14.57 19.35
CA LYS A 37 -7.48 -15.67 20.22
C LYS A 37 -6.38 -16.05 21.21
N TYR A 38 -5.13 -16.16 20.76
CA TYR A 38 -4.00 -16.47 21.61
C TYR A 38 -3.74 -15.38 22.66
N ALA A 39 -3.86 -14.11 22.27
CA ALA A 39 -3.73 -12.98 23.18
C ALA A 39 -4.80 -13.01 24.29
N GLU A 40 -6.07 -13.26 23.95
CA GLU A 40 -7.16 -13.41 24.91
C GLU A 40 -6.92 -14.56 25.88
N GLU A 41 -6.56 -15.76 25.40
CA GLU A 41 -6.31 -16.93 26.22
C GLU A 41 -5.14 -16.76 27.21
N LYS A 42 -4.13 -15.96 26.85
CA LYS A 42 -2.92 -15.73 27.63
C LYS A 42 -2.91 -14.42 28.42
N GLY A 43 -3.89 -13.56 28.22
CA GLY A 43 -3.92 -12.23 28.81
C GLY A 43 -2.85 -11.30 28.23
N TYR A 44 -2.49 -11.46 26.95
CA TYR A 44 -1.55 -10.60 26.25
C TYR A 44 -2.28 -9.44 25.59
N ILE A 45 -1.55 -8.36 25.31
CA ILE A 45 -2.07 -7.24 24.54
C ILE A 45 -1.85 -7.53 23.06
N MET A 46 -2.93 -7.56 22.28
CA MET A 46 -2.85 -7.57 20.82
C MET A 46 -2.44 -6.18 20.32
N VAL A 47 -1.44 -6.12 19.44
CA VAL A 47 -1.02 -4.86 18.79
C VAL A 47 -0.88 -5.13 17.30
N GLN A 48 -1.85 -4.61 16.53
CA GLN A 48 -1.85 -4.68 15.06
C GLN A 48 -2.82 -3.64 14.49
N ASP A 49 -2.79 -3.39 13.20
CA ASP A 49 -3.41 -2.23 12.57
C ASP A 49 -4.81 -2.49 11.95
N THR A 50 -5.25 -3.75 11.85
CA THR A 50 -6.63 -4.05 11.44
C THR A 50 -7.58 -3.85 12.62
N ALA A 51 -8.71 -3.17 12.40
CA ALA A 51 -9.70 -2.88 13.44
C ALA A 51 -10.97 -3.70 13.25
N TRP A 52 -11.58 -4.11 14.37
CA TRP A 52 -12.92 -4.73 14.43
C TRP A 52 -13.68 -4.22 15.66
N GLU A 53 -14.94 -4.58 15.76
CA GLU A 53 -15.79 -4.17 16.91
C GLU A 53 -15.17 -4.60 18.24
N GLY A 54 -14.88 -3.64 19.12
CA GLY A 54 -14.20 -3.85 20.41
C GLY A 54 -12.67 -3.81 20.35
N TYR A 55 -12.07 -3.73 19.15
CA TYR A 55 -10.62 -3.53 18.98
C TYR A 55 -10.37 -2.36 18.01
N GLU A 56 -10.52 -1.16 18.47
CA GLU A 56 -10.47 0.07 17.65
C GLU A 56 -9.42 1.06 18.16
N GLU A 57 -9.11 1.05 19.45
CA GLU A 57 -8.24 2.04 20.09
C GLU A 57 -6.79 1.92 19.59
N ILE A 58 -6.19 0.73 19.63
CA ILE A 58 -4.81 0.50 19.18
C ILE A 58 -4.67 0.72 17.67
N PRO A 59 -5.54 0.20 16.80
CA PRO A 59 -5.50 0.55 15.37
C PRO A 59 -5.60 2.06 15.12
N THR A 60 -6.43 2.78 15.88
CA THR A 60 -6.52 4.24 15.77
C THR A 60 -5.19 4.92 16.13
N TRP A 61 -4.52 4.48 17.20
CA TRP A 61 -3.20 5.01 17.55
C TRP A 61 -2.13 4.72 16.50
N ILE A 62 -2.20 3.54 15.86
CA ILE A 62 -1.29 3.19 14.77
C ILE A 62 -1.53 4.11 13.57
N ILE A 63 -2.79 4.33 13.18
CA ILE A 63 -3.15 5.28 12.12
C ILE A 63 -2.63 6.69 12.43
N GLN A 64 -2.83 7.16 13.68
CA GLN A 64 -2.28 8.44 14.13
C GLN A 64 -0.74 8.47 14.08
N GLY A 65 -0.08 7.37 14.41
CA GLY A 65 1.37 7.22 14.31
C GLY A 65 1.91 7.43 12.89
N TYR A 66 1.18 7.01 11.86
CA TYR A 66 1.53 7.27 10.46
C TYR A 66 1.49 8.75 10.07
N SER A 67 0.80 9.60 10.83
CA SER A 67 0.85 11.06 10.62
C SER A 67 2.25 11.65 10.85
N THR A 68 3.09 11.01 11.67
CA THR A 68 4.49 11.43 11.86
C THR A 68 5.27 11.37 10.55
N LEU A 69 5.15 10.25 9.82
CA LEU A 69 5.75 10.09 8.49
C LEU A 69 5.21 11.14 7.50
N ALA A 70 3.90 11.37 7.51
CA ALA A 70 3.28 12.36 6.64
C ALA A 70 3.76 13.80 6.96
N MET A 71 3.91 14.13 8.24
CA MET A 71 4.46 15.41 8.68
C MET A 71 5.91 15.60 8.25
N GLU A 72 6.76 14.58 8.42
CA GLU A 72 8.16 14.63 7.98
C GLU A 72 8.24 14.81 6.45
N ALA A 73 7.43 14.11 5.67
CA ALA A 73 7.36 14.28 4.22
C ALA A 73 6.89 15.70 3.84
N TYR A 74 5.92 16.24 4.54
CA TYR A 74 5.43 17.61 4.33
C TYR A 74 6.51 18.65 4.61
N ASP A 75 7.24 18.52 5.71
CA ASP A 75 8.32 19.45 6.05
C ASP A 75 9.46 19.39 5.01
N GLN A 76 9.86 18.20 4.58
CA GLN A 76 10.86 18.02 3.52
C GLN A 76 10.39 18.63 2.17
N LEU A 77 9.13 18.46 1.82
CA LEU A 77 8.55 19.10 0.61
C LEU A 77 8.60 20.62 0.71
N LYS A 78 8.28 21.20 1.89
CA LYS A 78 8.38 22.66 2.11
C LYS A 78 9.81 23.16 2.00
N GLU A 79 10.76 22.45 2.60
CA GLU A 79 12.19 22.80 2.50
C GLU A 79 12.69 22.74 1.05
N ALA A 80 12.21 21.77 0.28
CA ALA A 80 12.51 21.65 -1.16
C ALA A 80 11.74 22.65 -2.04
N GLY A 81 10.86 23.47 -1.46
CA GLY A 81 9.99 24.39 -2.22
C GLY A 81 9.02 23.68 -3.15
N LYS A 82 8.63 22.46 -2.82
CA LYS A 82 7.70 21.62 -3.58
C LYS A 82 6.35 21.51 -2.89
N LYS A 83 5.29 21.46 -3.70
CA LYS A 83 3.93 21.14 -3.24
C LYS A 83 3.40 20.00 -4.10
N PRO A 84 2.95 18.89 -3.51
CA PRO A 84 2.42 17.79 -4.29
C PRO A 84 1.07 18.18 -4.91
N THR A 85 0.91 17.92 -6.20
CA THR A 85 -0.39 17.96 -6.88
C THR A 85 -1.11 16.63 -6.74
N HIS A 86 -0.34 15.54 -6.60
CA HIS A 86 -0.84 14.17 -6.47
C HIS A 86 -0.09 13.42 -5.37
N ILE A 87 -0.81 12.57 -4.66
CA ILE A 87 -0.25 11.63 -3.68
C ILE A 87 -0.81 10.24 -4.02
N PHE A 88 0.06 9.27 -4.32
CA PHE A 88 -0.37 7.89 -4.53
C PHE A 88 0.15 7.00 -3.40
N LEU A 89 -0.78 6.31 -2.74
CA LEU A 89 -0.52 5.52 -1.55
C LEU A 89 -0.87 4.05 -1.81
N GLN A 90 0.01 3.15 -1.40
CA GLN A 90 -0.27 1.73 -1.37
C GLN A 90 -1.13 1.38 -0.16
N ALA A 91 -2.00 0.37 -0.30
CA ALA A 91 -2.83 -0.11 0.80
C ALA A 91 -2.96 -1.64 0.81
N GLY A 92 -2.78 -2.22 2.00
CA GLY A 92 -3.35 -3.48 2.42
C GLY A 92 -4.67 -3.19 3.14
N VAL A 93 -4.70 -3.32 4.48
CA VAL A 93 -5.89 -2.94 5.28
C VAL A 93 -6.24 -1.43 5.16
N GLY A 94 -5.27 -0.58 4.86
CA GLY A 94 -5.46 0.85 4.63
C GLY A 94 -5.02 1.78 5.78
N SER A 95 -4.47 1.26 6.87
CA SER A 95 -4.08 2.08 8.05
C SER A 95 -3.03 3.14 7.73
N PHE A 96 -1.95 2.77 7.04
CA PHE A 96 -0.95 3.71 6.55
C PHE A 96 -1.58 4.78 5.65
N ALA A 97 -2.33 4.35 4.64
CA ALA A 97 -2.96 5.25 3.69
C ALA A 97 -3.96 6.19 4.37
N THR A 98 -4.68 5.72 5.40
CA THR A 98 -5.59 6.55 6.20
C THR A 98 -4.84 7.67 6.94
N GLY A 99 -3.74 7.35 7.62
CA GLY A 99 -2.96 8.34 8.36
C GLY A 99 -2.39 9.43 7.45
N VAL A 100 -1.81 9.03 6.32
CA VAL A 100 -1.27 9.97 5.32
C VAL A 100 -2.37 10.80 4.65
N THR A 101 -3.48 10.16 4.23
CA THR A 101 -4.63 10.85 3.64
C THR A 101 -5.22 11.88 4.60
N GLY A 102 -5.42 11.50 5.87
CA GLY A 102 -5.96 12.40 6.89
C GLY A 102 -5.08 13.62 7.08
N PHE A 103 -3.77 13.42 7.23
CA PHE A 103 -2.81 14.50 7.40
C PHE A 103 -2.82 15.49 6.22
N PHE A 104 -2.60 15.01 5.00
CA PHE A 104 -2.52 15.89 3.83
C PHE A 104 -3.85 16.55 3.47
N SER A 105 -4.98 15.91 3.79
CA SER A 105 -6.30 16.52 3.59
C SER A 105 -6.61 17.62 4.61
N ASP A 106 -5.99 17.58 5.79
CA ASP A 106 -6.11 18.67 6.79
C ASP A 106 -5.15 19.83 6.49
N GLU A 107 -3.91 19.54 6.09
CA GLU A 107 -2.91 20.55 5.73
C GLU A 107 -3.27 21.32 4.45
N TYR A 108 -3.78 20.63 3.42
CA TYR A 108 -4.17 21.24 2.15
C TYR A 108 -5.71 21.22 1.98
N LYS A 109 -6.36 22.37 2.15
CA LYS A 109 -7.82 22.50 2.10
C LYS A 109 -8.31 23.11 0.79
N GLY A 110 -9.55 22.76 0.43
CA GLY A 110 -10.22 23.31 -0.75
C GLY A 110 -9.49 22.97 -2.04
N SER A 111 -9.28 23.97 -2.89
CA SER A 111 -8.58 23.83 -4.18
C SER A 111 -7.08 23.51 -4.08
N GLU A 112 -6.53 23.54 -2.88
CA GLU A 112 -5.15 23.22 -2.62
C GLU A 112 -4.90 21.75 -2.28
N LYS A 113 -5.96 20.99 -2.02
CA LYS A 113 -5.87 19.56 -1.71
C LYS A 113 -5.27 18.80 -2.90
N PRO A 114 -4.19 18.01 -2.70
CA PRO A 114 -3.68 17.15 -3.75
C PRO A 114 -4.71 16.08 -4.14
N PHE A 115 -4.65 15.62 -5.37
CA PHE A 115 -5.36 14.42 -5.80
C PHE A 115 -4.78 13.21 -5.08
N ILE A 116 -5.59 12.43 -4.37
CA ILE A 116 -5.14 11.28 -3.60
C ILE A 116 -5.63 10.00 -4.27
N GLY A 117 -4.69 9.15 -4.71
CA GLY A 117 -4.96 7.84 -5.28
C GLY A 117 -4.51 6.70 -4.38
N LEU A 118 -5.34 5.68 -4.21
CA LEU A 118 -5.02 4.46 -3.48
C LEU A 118 -4.72 3.33 -4.47
N ILE A 119 -3.67 2.58 -4.21
CA ILE A 119 -3.21 1.47 -5.06
C ILE A 119 -3.15 0.18 -4.25
N GLU A 120 -3.79 -0.86 -4.78
CA GLU A 120 -3.90 -2.18 -4.14
C GLU A 120 -3.57 -3.30 -5.13
N PRO A 121 -3.08 -4.46 -4.66
CA PRO A 121 -2.90 -5.64 -5.49
C PRO A 121 -4.23 -6.13 -6.08
N GLU A 122 -4.22 -6.63 -7.29
CA GLU A 122 -5.44 -7.16 -7.95
C GLU A 122 -6.15 -8.24 -7.12
N LYS A 123 -5.37 -9.07 -6.42
CA LYS A 123 -5.90 -10.21 -5.66
C LYS A 123 -6.21 -9.90 -4.19
N ALA A 124 -5.88 -8.67 -3.73
CA ALA A 124 -6.08 -8.22 -2.36
C ALA A 124 -6.49 -6.75 -2.34
N ASN A 125 -7.60 -6.41 -3.02
CA ASN A 125 -8.06 -5.04 -3.27
C ASN A 125 -9.31 -4.69 -2.44
N CYS A 126 -9.27 -4.91 -1.16
CA CYS A 126 -10.44 -4.81 -0.28
C CYS A 126 -11.00 -3.38 -0.17
N ASN A 127 -10.17 -2.35 -0.18
CA ASN A 127 -10.62 -0.95 -0.18
C ASN A 127 -11.27 -0.58 -1.52
N TYR A 128 -10.68 -1.02 -2.66
CA TYR A 128 -11.27 -0.87 -3.98
C TYR A 128 -12.65 -1.55 -4.07
N LEU A 129 -12.74 -2.80 -3.58
CA LEU A 129 -14.00 -3.57 -3.59
C LEU A 129 -15.09 -2.84 -2.81
N THR A 130 -14.75 -2.37 -1.60
CA THR A 130 -15.67 -1.61 -0.74
C THR A 130 -16.09 -0.30 -1.42
N ALA A 131 -15.15 0.43 -2.03
CA ALA A 131 -15.45 1.65 -2.77
C ALA A 131 -16.31 1.40 -4.02
N LYS A 132 -16.13 0.26 -4.69
CA LYS A 132 -16.89 -0.15 -5.88
C LYS A 132 -18.35 -0.47 -5.54
N ILE A 133 -18.58 -1.23 -4.48
CA ILE A 133 -19.94 -1.61 -4.06
C ILE A 133 -20.68 -0.39 -3.49
N ASN A 134 -20.00 0.42 -2.69
CA ASN A 134 -20.48 1.71 -2.16
C ASN A 134 -21.89 1.67 -1.54
N ASP A 135 -22.21 0.60 -0.85
CA ASP A 135 -23.51 0.41 -0.13
C ASP A 135 -23.45 0.87 1.33
N GLY A 136 -22.36 1.48 1.75
CA GLY A 136 -22.14 1.96 3.11
C GLY A 136 -21.55 0.92 4.07
N LYS A 137 -21.28 -0.31 3.59
CA LYS A 137 -20.67 -1.39 4.36
C LYS A 137 -19.23 -1.63 3.91
N ILE A 138 -18.45 -2.26 4.78
CA ILE A 138 -17.13 -2.82 4.44
C ILE A 138 -17.33 -4.16 3.74
N HIS A 139 -16.54 -4.40 2.70
CA HIS A 139 -16.54 -5.63 1.93
C HIS A 139 -15.15 -6.24 1.90
N ASN A 140 -15.07 -7.51 2.27
CA ASN A 140 -13.83 -8.26 2.33
C ASN A 140 -13.57 -8.99 1.00
N VAL A 141 -12.30 -9.14 0.67
CA VAL A 141 -11.85 -10.03 -0.43
C VAL A 141 -11.67 -11.42 0.16
N GLU A 142 -12.26 -12.41 -0.49
CA GLU A 142 -12.17 -13.82 -0.11
C GLU A 142 -11.24 -14.58 -1.06
N GLY A 143 -10.65 -15.67 -0.57
CA GLY A 143 -9.83 -16.59 -1.34
C GLY A 143 -8.32 -16.36 -1.21
N GLU A 144 -7.56 -16.86 -2.19
CA GLU A 144 -6.11 -16.75 -2.19
C GLU A 144 -5.68 -15.32 -2.62
N MET A 145 -5.07 -14.61 -1.70
CA MET A 145 -4.51 -13.26 -1.93
C MET A 145 -3.04 -13.36 -2.35
N ASN A 146 -2.74 -14.25 -3.30
CA ASN A 146 -1.38 -14.52 -3.75
C ASN A 146 -0.86 -13.37 -4.64
N THR A 147 -0.02 -12.53 -4.07
CA THR A 147 0.65 -11.39 -4.71
C THR A 147 2.07 -11.25 -4.19
N ILE A 148 2.98 -10.71 -5.02
CA ILE A 148 4.34 -10.38 -4.57
C ILE A 148 4.34 -9.20 -3.59
N MET A 149 3.33 -8.36 -3.62
CA MET A 149 3.14 -7.25 -2.68
C MET A 149 2.70 -7.76 -1.30
N ALA A 150 3.55 -8.57 -0.66
CA ALA A 150 3.21 -9.32 0.55
C ALA A 150 2.72 -8.43 1.71
N GLY A 151 3.24 -7.21 1.83
CA GLY A 151 2.78 -6.23 2.82
C GLY A 151 1.39 -5.66 2.54
N LEU A 152 0.82 -5.93 1.35
CA LEU A 152 -0.52 -5.48 0.95
C LEU A 152 -1.51 -6.65 0.79
N ALA A 153 -1.10 -7.89 1.05
CA ALA A 153 -1.91 -9.09 0.87
C ALA A 153 -2.94 -9.26 2.02
N CYS A 154 -3.89 -8.32 2.11
CA CYS A 154 -4.90 -8.24 3.15
C CYS A 154 -6.30 -8.23 2.53
N GLY A 155 -7.22 -9.01 3.09
CA GLY A 155 -8.59 -9.12 2.58
C GLY A 155 -9.59 -8.17 3.25
N GLU A 156 -9.26 -7.60 4.40
CA GLU A 156 -10.20 -6.84 5.23
C GLU A 156 -9.74 -5.38 5.37
N PRO A 157 -10.56 -4.37 4.98
CA PRO A 157 -10.23 -2.97 5.22
C PRO A 157 -10.25 -2.62 6.72
N VAL A 158 -9.38 -1.69 7.13
CA VAL A 158 -9.43 -1.15 8.50
C VAL A 158 -10.71 -0.33 8.71
N THR A 159 -11.60 -0.83 9.55
CA THR A 159 -12.96 -0.27 9.71
C THR A 159 -12.97 1.17 10.21
N VAL A 160 -12.08 1.50 11.16
CA VAL A 160 -11.98 2.86 11.74
C VAL A 160 -11.35 3.88 10.78
N GLY A 161 -10.56 3.42 9.80
CA GLY A 161 -9.86 4.27 8.83
C GLY A 161 -10.66 4.48 7.54
N TYR A 162 -11.45 3.51 7.13
CA TYR A 162 -12.16 3.57 5.85
C TYR A 162 -13.04 4.81 5.63
N PRO A 163 -13.73 5.37 6.63
CA PRO A 163 -14.47 6.62 6.46
C PRO A 163 -13.62 7.79 5.96
N ILE A 164 -12.36 7.87 6.37
CA ILE A 164 -11.40 8.89 5.89
C ILE A 164 -11.04 8.60 4.44
N LEU A 165 -10.68 7.35 4.11
CA LEU A 165 -10.37 6.95 2.73
C LEU A 165 -11.58 7.20 1.82
N LYS A 166 -12.78 6.83 2.25
CA LYS A 166 -14.02 7.08 1.52
C LYS A 166 -14.27 8.57 1.24
N SER A 167 -13.89 9.45 2.15
CA SER A 167 -14.19 10.89 2.06
C SER A 167 -13.15 11.67 1.26
N TYR A 168 -11.89 11.25 1.28
CA TYR A 168 -10.76 12.06 0.80
C TYR A 168 -9.96 11.42 -0.32
N VAL A 169 -10.07 10.12 -0.58
CA VAL A 169 -9.42 9.45 -1.72
C VAL A 169 -10.22 9.71 -2.98
N ASP A 170 -9.56 10.23 -4.00
CA ASP A 170 -10.16 10.59 -5.29
C ASP A 170 -10.18 9.41 -6.28
N ALA A 171 -9.22 8.47 -6.14
CA ALA A 171 -9.15 7.28 -7.00
C ALA A 171 -8.73 6.03 -6.23
N PHE A 172 -9.35 4.90 -6.55
CA PHE A 172 -8.96 3.57 -6.11
C PHE A 172 -8.55 2.75 -7.34
N LEU A 173 -7.33 2.24 -7.35
CA LEU A 173 -6.73 1.48 -8.44
C LEU A 173 -6.34 0.09 -7.95
N SER A 174 -6.67 -0.90 -8.74
CA SER A 174 -6.28 -2.29 -8.51
C SER A 174 -5.30 -2.70 -9.60
N VAL A 175 -4.10 -3.12 -9.22
CA VAL A 175 -2.96 -3.29 -10.13
C VAL A 175 -2.36 -4.70 -10.06
N PRO A 176 -1.74 -5.18 -11.16
CA PRO A 176 -1.07 -6.47 -11.18
C PRO A 176 0.31 -6.40 -10.49
N ASP A 177 0.88 -7.58 -10.21
CA ASP A 177 2.22 -7.74 -9.66
C ASP A 177 3.31 -7.13 -10.55
N SER A 178 3.10 -7.10 -11.87
CA SER A 178 4.02 -6.47 -12.82
C SER A 178 4.21 -4.98 -12.58
N SER A 179 3.20 -4.28 -12.08
CA SER A 179 3.32 -2.86 -11.71
C SER A 179 4.29 -2.67 -10.54
N ALA A 180 4.20 -3.48 -9.49
CA ALA A 180 5.16 -3.45 -8.39
C ALA A 180 6.59 -3.75 -8.89
N ALA A 181 6.74 -4.82 -9.65
CA ALA A 181 8.03 -5.21 -10.23
C ALA A 181 8.63 -4.12 -11.14
N ARG A 182 7.79 -3.39 -11.89
CA ARG A 182 8.22 -2.24 -12.68
C ARG A 182 8.75 -1.12 -11.79
N GLY A 183 8.03 -0.78 -10.72
CA GLY A 183 8.47 0.24 -9.77
C GLY A 183 9.80 -0.09 -9.12
N MET A 184 9.97 -1.36 -8.68
CA MET A 184 11.25 -1.85 -8.13
C MET A 184 12.41 -1.66 -9.11
N ARG A 185 12.20 -1.96 -10.40
CA ARG A 185 13.23 -1.78 -11.44
C ARG A 185 13.55 -0.33 -11.70
N ILE A 186 12.56 0.55 -11.77
CA ILE A 186 12.77 1.99 -11.97
C ILE A 186 13.59 2.56 -10.83
N LEU A 187 13.20 2.28 -9.59
CA LEU A 187 13.90 2.76 -8.39
C LEU A 187 15.30 2.14 -8.22
N GLY A 188 15.42 0.85 -8.52
CA GLY A 188 16.69 0.13 -8.39
C GLY A 188 17.71 0.43 -9.49
N ASN A 189 17.27 0.91 -10.67
CA ASN A 189 18.12 1.24 -11.81
C ASN A 189 17.70 2.60 -12.39
N PRO A 190 17.97 3.70 -11.68
CA PRO A 190 17.58 5.03 -12.11
C PRO A 190 18.26 5.44 -13.42
N LEU A 191 17.65 6.39 -14.15
CA LEU A 191 18.20 6.96 -15.36
C LEU A 191 18.80 8.35 -15.07
N GLY A 192 19.86 8.69 -15.80
CA GLY A 192 20.53 9.99 -15.65
C GLY A 192 21.16 10.15 -14.27
N ASP A 193 20.87 11.27 -13.63
CA ASP A 193 21.41 11.64 -12.32
C ASP A 193 20.44 11.33 -11.15
N ASP A 194 19.37 10.58 -11.41
CA ASP A 194 18.42 10.20 -10.38
C ASP A 194 19.07 9.28 -9.34
N GLU A 195 18.77 9.48 -8.07
CA GLU A 195 19.29 8.64 -7.00
C GLU A 195 18.64 7.25 -6.99
N ARG A 196 19.47 6.24 -6.72
CA ARG A 196 18.98 4.87 -6.55
C ARG A 196 18.23 4.74 -5.23
N VAL A 197 17.01 4.21 -5.30
CA VAL A 197 16.20 3.84 -4.13
C VAL A 197 15.95 2.34 -4.13
N ILE A 198 16.32 1.67 -3.05
CA ILE A 198 15.96 0.26 -2.84
C ILE A 198 14.57 0.24 -2.21
N SER A 199 13.58 -0.20 -2.98
CA SER A 199 12.21 -0.35 -2.54
C SER A 199 11.72 -1.77 -2.82
N GLY A 200 11.10 -2.39 -1.84
CA GLY A 200 10.42 -3.67 -2.03
C GLY A 200 9.11 -3.53 -2.79
N GLU A 201 8.43 -4.66 -2.96
CA GLU A 201 7.29 -4.82 -3.85
C GLU A 201 6.13 -3.90 -3.49
N SER A 202 5.78 -3.84 -2.20
CA SER A 202 4.66 -3.03 -1.72
C SER A 202 4.96 -1.53 -1.85
N GLY A 203 6.18 -1.12 -1.47
CA GLY A 203 6.61 0.28 -1.51
C GLY A 203 6.77 0.83 -2.93
N ALA A 204 7.11 -0.02 -3.91
CA ALA A 204 7.35 0.36 -5.30
C ALA A 204 6.08 0.35 -6.18
N ALA A 205 5.00 -0.29 -5.72
CA ALA A 205 3.79 -0.52 -6.52
C ALA A 205 3.17 0.77 -7.08
N THR A 206 3.16 1.83 -6.27
CA THR A 206 2.58 3.13 -6.64
C THR A 206 3.32 3.77 -7.80
N LEU A 207 4.66 3.85 -7.71
CA LEU A 207 5.48 4.41 -8.80
C LEU A 207 5.35 3.57 -10.07
N GLY A 208 5.38 2.24 -9.95
CA GLY A 208 5.27 1.35 -11.09
C GLY A 208 3.95 1.52 -11.83
N ALA A 209 2.83 1.53 -11.11
CA ALA A 209 1.50 1.72 -11.68
C ALA A 209 1.36 3.07 -12.40
N ILE A 210 1.77 4.14 -11.74
CA ILE A 210 1.68 5.49 -12.34
C ILE A 210 2.64 5.62 -13.53
N SER A 211 3.84 5.04 -13.47
CA SER A 211 4.75 4.99 -14.62
C SER A 211 4.13 4.28 -15.84
N GLU A 212 3.36 3.20 -15.65
CA GLU A 212 2.64 2.55 -16.73
C GLU A 212 1.52 3.43 -17.30
N ILE A 213 0.71 4.03 -16.43
CA ILE A 213 -0.39 4.93 -16.82
C ILE A 213 0.12 6.12 -17.63
N LEU A 214 1.30 6.65 -17.29
CA LEU A 214 1.90 7.77 -18.00
C LEU A 214 2.44 7.41 -19.41
N GLN A 215 2.80 6.15 -19.65
CA GLN A 215 3.49 5.72 -20.87
C GLN A 215 2.63 4.91 -21.82
N ARG A 216 1.60 4.22 -21.33
CA ARG A 216 0.78 3.33 -22.16
C ARG A 216 -0.39 4.09 -22.78
N GLU A 217 -0.47 4.07 -24.12
CA GLU A 217 -1.56 4.70 -24.88
C GLU A 217 -2.94 4.14 -24.54
N ASP A 218 -3.03 2.83 -24.25
CA ASP A 218 -4.28 2.18 -23.86
C ASP A 218 -4.78 2.58 -22.44
N LEU A 219 -3.95 3.27 -21.66
CA LEU A 219 -4.29 3.82 -20.34
C LEU A 219 -4.50 5.35 -20.36
N LYS A 220 -4.51 5.97 -21.55
CA LYS A 220 -4.66 7.42 -21.69
C LYS A 220 -5.91 7.98 -21.02
N ASP A 221 -7.03 7.26 -21.10
CA ASP A 221 -8.27 7.65 -20.43
C ASP A 221 -8.13 7.67 -18.89
N ILE A 222 -7.29 6.80 -18.31
CA ILE A 222 -6.98 6.78 -16.88
C ILE A 222 -6.11 7.99 -16.55
N LYS A 223 -5.04 8.22 -17.31
CA LYS A 223 -4.16 9.38 -17.14
C LYS A 223 -4.95 10.68 -17.10
N GLU A 224 -5.87 10.88 -18.07
CA GLU A 224 -6.73 12.06 -18.14
C GLU A 224 -7.64 12.21 -16.91
N LYS A 225 -8.25 11.13 -16.46
CA LYS A 225 -9.12 11.13 -15.27
C LYS A 225 -8.35 11.35 -13.98
N LEU A 226 -7.11 10.87 -13.89
CA LEU A 226 -6.23 11.16 -12.78
C LEU A 226 -5.65 12.59 -12.84
N GLN A 227 -5.94 13.37 -13.90
CA GLN A 227 -5.47 14.72 -14.10
C GLN A 227 -3.93 14.86 -14.14
N LEU A 228 -3.24 13.81 -14.61
CA LEU A 228 -1.79 13.76 -14.68
C LEU A 228 -1.28 14.46 -15.95
N ASP A 229 -0.40 15.45 -15.79
CA ASP A 229 0.23 16.21 -16.84
C ASP A 229 1.72 16.50 -16.56
N GLU A 230 2.36 17.33 -17.41
CA GLU A 230 3.77 17.72 -17.28
C GLU A 230 4.07 18.60 -16.06
N ASN A 231 3.05 19.20 -15.45
CA ASN A 231 3.18 20.05 -14.26
C ASN A 231 2.92 19.28 -12.98
N SER A 232 2.57 18.00 -13.08
CA SER A 232 2.25 17.16 -11.93
C SER A 232 3.48 16.94 -11.05
N VAL A 233 3.35 17.24 -9.76
CA VAL A 233 4.31 16.92 -8.71
C VAL A 233 3.72 15.79 -7.89
N ILE A 234 4.30 14.60 -8.00
CA ILE A 234 3.73 13.37 -7.45
C ILE A 234 4.55 12.93 -6.24
N LEU A 235 3.88 12.76 -5.10
CA LEU A 235 4.47 12.16 -3.91
C LEU A 235 4.20 10.65 -3.90
N PHE A 236 5.29 9.88 -3.83
CA PHE A 236 5.28 8.45 -3.52
C PHE A 236 6.00 8.22 -2.20
N ILE A 237 5.57 7.23 -1.44
CA ILE A 237 6.20 6.86 -0.16
C ILE A 237 6.63 5.40 -0.24
N SER A 238 7.94 5.16 -0.26
CA SER A 238 8.49 3.80 -0.16
C SER A 238 8.50 3.37 1.30
N THR A 239 7.72 2.34 1.62
CA THR A 239 7.50 1.86 2.99
C THR A 239 8.32 0.63 3.36
N GLU A 240 9.06 0.06 2.42
CA GLU A 240 9.92 -1.10 2.67
C GLU A 240 11.16 -1.09 1.77
N GLY A 241 12.24 -1.73 2.25
CA GLY A 241 13.42 -2.06 1.46
C GLY A 241 13.35 -3.48 0.87
N ASP A 242 14.51 -4.07 0.57
CA ASP A 242 14.65 -5.43 0.07
C ASP A 242 14.55 -6.48 1.20
N THR A 243 13.43 -6.53 1.86
CA THR A 243 13.16 -7.45 2.99
C THR A 243 13.06 -8.93 2.59
N ASP A 244 13.08 -9.21 1.30
CA ASP A 244 13.29 -10.51 0.66
C ASP A 244 14.31 -10.33 -0.46
N PHE A 245 15.60 -10.39 -0.09
CA PHE A 245 16.71 -10.09 -1.00
C PHE A 245 16.75 -11.01 -2.23
N GLU A 246 16.44 -12.30 -2.07
CA GLU A 246 16.40 -13.23 -3.18
C GLU A 246 15.31 -12.89 -4.18
N HIS A 247 14.13 -12.54 -3.69
CA HIS A 247 13.02 -12.13 -4.53
C HIS A 247 13.27 -10.76 -5.18
N TYR A 248 13.81 -9.79 -4.42
CA TYR A 248 14.24 -8.51 -4.95
C TYR A 248 15.20 -8.68 -6.12
N ARG A 249 16.20 -9.55 -5.98
CA ARG A 249 17.14 -9.86 -7.06
C ARG A 249 16.44 -10.45 -8.28
N LYS A 250 15.54 -11.43 -8.09
CA LYS A 250 14.79 -12.05 -9.21
C LYS A 250 13.99 -10.99 -9.98
N VAL A 251 13.36 -10.05 -9.30
CA VAL A 251 12.57 -8.99 -9.92
C VAL A 251 13.47 -7.99 -10.64
N VAL A 252 14.44 -7.41 -9.94
CA VAL A 252 15.21 -6.25 -10.44
C VAL A 252 16.30 -6.69 -11.41
N TRP A 253 16.96 -7.84 -11.16
CA TRP A 253 18.11 -8.30 -11.91
C TRP A 253 17.77 -9.37 -12.94
N ASP A 254 16.98 -10.37 -12.55
CA ASP A 254 16.68 -11.50 -13.42
C ASP A 254 15.40 -11.25 -14.29
N GLY A 255 14.70 -10.13 -14.09
CA GLY A 255 13.59 -9.67 -14.94
C GLY A 255 12.26 -10.41 -14.73
N TYR A 256 11.99 -10.94 -13.53
CA TYR A 256 10.71 -11.57 -13.24
C TYR A 256 9.57 -10.53 -13.31
N TYR A 257 8.38 -10.97 -13.67
CA TYR A 257 7.17 -10.14 -13.83
C TYR A 257 7.31 -9.02 -14.89
N THR A 258 8.03 -9.27 -15.98
CA THR A 258 8.16 -8.31 -17.09
C THR A 258 7.10 -8.46 -18.18
N ASN A 259 6.51 -9.65 -18.31
CA ASN A 259 5.62 -10.02 -19.42
C ASN A 259 4.31 -10.57 -18.87
N GLU A 260 3.55 -9.78 -18.12
CA GLU A 260 2.16 -10.15 -17.89
C GLU A 260 1.33 -9.80 -19.13
N GLU A 261 0.41 -10.72 -19.48
CA GLU A 261 -0.60 -10.49 -20.52
C GLU A 261 -1.36 -9.20 -20.21
N LYS A 262 -1.92 -8.56 -21.25
CA LYS A 262 -2.64 -7.27 -21.14
C LYS A 262 -3.59 -7.26 -19.96
N PHE A 263 -3.15 -6.67 -18.86
CA PHE A 263 -3.97 -6.49 -17.68
C PHE A 263 -4.86 -5.28 -17.86
N GLU A 264 -6.14 -5.44 -17.56
CA GLU A 264 -7.09 -4.34 -17.53
C GLU A 264 -7.11 -3.70 -16.14
N TYR A 265 -6.64 -2.48 -16.03
CA TYR A 265 -6.65 -1.74 -14.76
C TYR A 265 -8.09 -1.55 -14.26
N LYS A 266 -8.39 -2.12 -13.09
CA LYS A 266 -9.64 -1.86 -12.39
C LYS A 266 -9.52 -0.54 -11.64
N LYS A 267 -10.45 0.36 -11.86
CA LYS A 267 -10.40 1.73 -11.32
C LYS A 267 -11.76 2.23 -10.87
N ILE A 268 -11.74 3.04 -9.83
CA ILE A 268 -12.82 3.96 -9.44
C ILE A 268 -12.16 5.32 -9.30
N ILE A 269 -12.62 6.29 -10.08
CA ILE A 269 -12.14 7.68 -10.04
C ILE A 269 -13.37 8.54 -9.81
N ARG A 270 -13.34 9.38 -8.80
CA ARG A 270 -14.44 10.23 -8.32
C ARG A 270 -14.34 11.64 -8.86
#